data_892b16f9dd5a9182dc1b1dcb717ed24f
#
_entry.id   892b16f9dd5a9182dc1b1dcb717ed24f
#
_cell.length_a   1.000
_cell.length_b   1.000
_cell.length_c   1.000
_cell.angle_alpha   90.00
_cell.angle_beta   90.00
_cell.angle_gamma   90.00
#
_symmetry.space_group_name_H-M   'P 1'
#
loop_
_entity.id
_entity.type
_entity.pdbx_description
1 polymer ?
#
loop_
_entity_poly.entity_id
_entity_poly.type
_entity_poly.pdbx_seq_one_letter_code
_entity_poly.pdbx_strand_id
1 'polypeptide(L)'
;AGTTGKGTVRLMKIIIVGNGKVGYAIARQLAVEGHDITMVDSSPVALARADSTLDIMCVEGNGASISVLEEAGARTADLVIAVSNLDETNLVCCLIAKTMGAKHTIARVRNPDYRRDAALLKREIGMDMVINPDLAAAREIARILSFPSASSVEPFAGGRIDMIGIQVTERDRFYGVALSEFHRIRSAEVLICAAQRGDECIIPNGNFVPREGDKLYMVGTKSELQKMLRAMGRTQQRVKTVSLLGGSRIAMYLTWELAVSNTKVCIVEQKHDKCLQLAAQLPCLLYTSPSPRDR
;
A
#
# COMPACT_ATOMS: atom_id res chain seq x y z
N ALA A 1 8.99 23.19 -29.74
CA ALA A 1 9.92 23.50 -28.66
C ALA A 1 9.11 23.57 -27.34
N GLY A 2 8.99 22.45 -26.64
CA GLY A 2 8.32 22.35 -25.35
C GLY A 2 9.39 22.10 -24.30
N THR A 3 9.77 23.12 -23.57
CA THR A 3 10.60 23.06 -22.37
C THR A 3 9.82 22.35 -21.27
N THR A 4 10.05 21.08 -21.05
CA THR A 4 9.70 20.39 -19.80
C THR A 4 10.51 21.04 -18.69
N GLY A 5 9.86 21.87 -17.87
CA GLY A 5 10.44 22.41 -16.66
C GLY A 5 10.87 21.27 -15.73
N LYS A 6 12.15 20.96 -15.69
CA LYS A 6 12.75 20.21 -14.60
C LYS A 6 12.59 21.06 -13.35
N GLY A 7 11.55 20.77 -12.54
CA GLY A 7 11.47 21.29 -11.18
C GLY A 7 12.80 20.96 -10.50
N THR A 8 13.48 21.95 -9.96
CA THR A 8 14.70 21.79 -9.19
C THR A 8 14.37 20.89 -7.99
N VAL A 9 14.74 19.62 -8.05
CA VAL A 9 14.58 18.69 -6.93
C VAL A 9 15.46 19.24 -5.80
N ARG A 10 14.84 19.69 -4.73
CA ARG A 10 15.56 20.17 -3.56
C ARG A 10 16.27 18.98 -2.93
N LEU A 11 17.60 19.00 -2.90
CA LEU A 11 18.38 18.00 -2.18
C LEU A 11 18.00 18.01 -0.69
N MET A 12 17.69 16.84 -0.16
CA MET A 12 17.28 16.64 1.24
C MET A 12 18.34 15.80 1.95
N LYS A 13 18.54 16.09 3.23
CA LYS A 13 19.30 15.24 4.16
C LYS A 13 18.35 14.22 4.78
N ILE A 14 18.54 12.96 4.46
CA ILE A 14 17.62 11.88 4.85
C ILE A 14 18.37 10.84 5.66
N ILE A 15 17.86 10.53 6.85
CA ILE A 15 18.37 9.44 7.68
C ILE A 15 17.40 8.27 7.58
N ILE A 16 17.92 7.08 7.29
CA ILE A 16 17.13 5.85 7.23
C ILE A 16 17.65 4.89 8.31
N VAL A 17 16.80 4.56 9.26
CA VAL A 17 17.12 3.66 10.37
C VAL A 17 16.53 2.28 10.10
N GLY A 18 17.42 1.28 9.93
CA GLY A 18 17.08 -0.10 9.58
C GLY A 18 17.40 -0.41 8.12
N ASN A 19 18.51 -1.13 7.88
CA ASN A 19 18.97 -1.57 6.56
C ASN A 19 18.44 -2.98 6.19
N GLY A 20 17.17 -3.25 6.51
CA GLY A 20 16.47 -4.42 6.00
C GLY A 20 16.03 -4.22 4.53
N LYS A 21 15.23 -5.17 4.00
CA LYS A 21 14.73 -5.11 2.62
C LYS A 21 14.06 -3.77 2.27
N VAL A 22 13.28 -3.22 3.21
CA VAL A 22 12.53 -1.96 3.00
C VAL A 22 13.48 -0.77 3.05
N GLY A 23 14.31 -0.65 4.09
CA GLY A 23 15.24 0.48 4.24
C GLY A 23 16.22 0.56 3.08
N TYR A 24 16.81 -0.58 2.68
CA TYR A 24 17.70 -0.63 1.52
C TYR A 24 17.00 -0.21 0.21
N ALA A 25 15.76 -0.67 -0.01
CA ALA A 25 15.02 -0.30 -1.22
C ALA A 25 14.71 1.21 -1.27
N ILE A 26 14.35 1.80 -0.13
CA ILE A 26 14.12 3.24 0.00
C ILE A 26 15.42 4.01 -0.25
N ALA A 27 16.53 3.60 0.40
CA ALA A 27 17.84 4.25 0.23
C ALA A 27 18.27 4.24 -1.23
N ARG A 28 18.15 3.09 -1.90
CA ARG A 28 18.51 2.96 -3.31
C ARG A 28 17.70 3.91 -4.20
N GLN A 29 16.40 4.01 -3.96
CA GLN A 29 15.55 4.89 -4.77
C GLN A 29 15.90 6.35 -4.56
N LEU A 30 16.06 6.78 -3.30
CA LEU A 30 16.36 8.16 -2.96
C LEU A 30 17.80 8.57 -3.35
N ALA A 31 18.77 7.64 -3.33
CA ALA A 31 20.13 7.88 -3.83
C ALA A 31 20.13 8.16 -5.34
N VAL A 32 19.32 7.44 -6.13
CA VAL A 32 19.17 7.73 -7.58
C VAL A 32 18.57 9.11 -7.82
N GLU A 33 17.73 9.60 -6.91
CA GLU A 33 17.16 10.95 -6.97
C GLU A 33 18.15 12.05 -6.51
N GLY A 34 19.34 11.64 -6.03
CA GLY A 34 20.45 12.54 -5.67
C GLY A 34 20.36 13.10 -4.25
N HIS A 35 19.53 12.53 -3.36
CA HIS A 35 19.45 12.96 -1.97
C HIS A 35 20.67 12.53 -1.15
N ASP A 36 21.01 13.31 -0.12
CA ASP A 36 22.07 13.03 0.86
C ASP A 36 21.53 12.05 1.91
N ILE A 37 22.02 10.80 1.90
CA ILE A 37 21.45 9.71 2.70
C ILE A 37 22.44 9.21 3.72
N THR A 38 21.98 9.12 4.97
CA THR A 38 22.69 8.40 6.03
C THR A 38 21.87 7.17 6.44
N MET A 39 22.48 5.98 6.34
CA MET A 39 21.89 4.70 6.76
C MET A 39 22.39 4.35 8.15
N VAL A 40 21.46 4.03 9.05
CA VAL A 40 21.75 3.56 10.42
C VAL A 40 21.27 2.12 10.59
N ASP A 41 22.13 1.22 11.02
CA ASP A 41 21.75 -0.16 11.40
C ASP A 41 22.71 -0.70 12.46
N SER A 42 22.24 -1.59 13.31
CA SER A 42 23.06 -2.27 14.32
C SER A 42 23.86 -3.45 13.76
N SER A 43 23.65 -3.82 12.48
CA SER A 43 24.33 -4.93 11.82
C SER A 43 25.41 -4.41 10.88
N PRO A 44 26.70 -4.60 11.19
CA PRO A 44 27.79 -4.19 10.30
C PRO A 44 27.74 -4.91 8.95
N VAL A 45 27.28 -6.14 8.94
CA VAL A 45 27.12 -6.93 7.69
C VAL A 45 26.05 -6.33 6.78
N ALA A 46 24.94 -5.86 7.37
CA ALA A 46 23.91 -5.18 6.59
C ALA A 46 24.44 -3.87 6.01
N LEU A 47 25.13 -3.06 6.81
CA LEU A 47 25.71 -1.78 6.38
C LEU A 47 26.78 -1.95 5.29
N ALA A 48 27.68 -2.93 5.41
CA ALA A 48 28.71 -3.19 4.41
C ALA A 48 28.12 -3.45 3.01
N ARG A 49 26.95 -4.10 2.94
CA ARG A 49 26.23 -4.29 1.67
C ARG A 49 25.70 -2.96 1.10
N ALA A 50 25.19 -2.08 1.93
CA ALA A 50 24.68 -0.79 1.47
C ALA A 50 25.84 0.12 1.01
N ASP A 51 26.91 0.21 1.80
CA ASP A 51 28.12 0.97 1.53
C ASP A 51 28.79 0.55 0.21
N SER A 52 28.85 -0.75 -0.07
CA SER A 52 29.47 -1.26 -1.32
C SER A 52 28.64 -1.03 -2.60
N THR A 53 27.36 -0.69 -2.49
CA THR A 53 26.44 -0.62 -3.63
C THR A 53 25.77 0.73 -3.82
N LEU A 54 25.78 1.58 -2.80
CA LEU A 54 25.14 2.89 -2.80
C LEU A 54 26.17 3.95 -2.35
N ASP A 55 26.10 5.13 -2.94
CA ASP A 55 26.88 6.29 -2.49
C ASP A 55 26.13 6.97 -1.33
N ILE A 56 26.29 6.43 -0.12
CA ILE A 56 25.60 6.88 1.09
C ILE A 56 26.52 6.78 2.31
N MET A 57 26.25 7.58 3.33
CA MET A 57 26.92 7.47 4.62
C MET A 57 26.31 6.31 5.44
N CYS A 58 27.14 5.53 6.11
CA CYS A 58 26.71 4.45 7.01
C CYS A 58 27.16 4.72 8.45
N VAL A 59 26.23 4.57 9.40
CA VAL A 59 26.49 4.68 10.84
C VAL A 59 26.05 3.40 11.53
N GLU A 60 26.97 2.74 12.22
CA GLU A 60 26.68 1.53 12.98
C GLU A 60 26.12 1.88 14.37
N GLY A 61 24.97 1.33 14.70
CA GLY A 61 24.42 1.48 16.04
C GLY A 61 22.92 1.29 16.16
N ASN A 62 22.43 1.44 17.38
CA ASN A 62 21.02 1.39 17.68
C ASN A 62 20.34 2.71 17.32
N GLY A 63 19.41 2.70 16.37
CA GLY A 63 18.65 3.87 15.95
C GLY A 63 17.78 4.53 17.04
N ALA A 64 17.61 3.90 18.19
CA ALA A 64 16.98 4.51 19.37
C ALA A 64 18.02 5.14 20.34
N SER A 65 19.29 5.28 19.92
CA SER A 65 20.34 5.95 20.70
C SER A 65 20.50 7.39 20.27
N ILE A 66 20.56 8.31 21.24
CA ILE A 66 20.76 9.74 21.00
C ILE A 66 22.12 9.96 20.32
N SER A 67 23.21 9.30 20.81
CA SER A 67 24.55 9.46 20.24
C SER A 67 24.65 9.00 18.79
N VAL A 68 24.00 7.88 18.46
CA VAL A 68 23.96 7.34 17.09
C VAL A 68 23.18 8.27 16.14
N LEU A 69 22.04 8.78 16.59
CA LEU A 69 21.26 9.74 15.79
C LEU A 69 21.96 11.09 15.64
N GLU A 70 22.76 11.50 16.65
CA GLU A 70 23.57 12.71 16.58
C GLU A 70 24.69 12.55 15.55
N GLU A 71 25.41 11.43 15.58
CA GLU A 71 26.44 11.06 14.59
C GLU A 71 25.84 10.98 13.17
N ALA A 72 24.64 10.43 13.05
CA ALA A 72 23.90 10.37 11.79
C ALA A 72 23.40 11.75 11.29
N GLY A 73 23.53 12.82 12.09
CA GLY A 73 23.16 14.18 11.69
C GLY A 73 21.69 14.55 11.90
N ALA A 74 20.99 13.91 12.86
CA ALA A 74 19.55 14.11 13.10
C ALA A 74 19.16 15.57 13.38
N ARG A 75 20.04 16.39 13.96
CA ARG A 75 19.77 17.81 14.26
C ARG A 75 19.50 18.64 13.01
N THR A 76 20.05 18.25 11.86
CA THR A 76 19.93 18.98 10.59
C THR A 76 19.19 18.20 9.51
N ALA A 77 18.67 17.02 9.86
CA ALA A 77 17.96 16.16 8.92
C ALA A 77 16.63 16.78 8.46
N ASP A 78 16.40 16.74 7.16
CA ASP A 78 15.10 17.10 6.59
C ASP A 78 14.06 16.00 6.85
N LEU A 79 14.49 14.73 6.84
CA LEU A 79 13.62 13.59 7.02
C LEU A 79 14.34 12.44 7.73
N VAL A 80 13.68 11.83 8.72
CA VAL A 80 14.12 10.59 9.38
C VAL A 80 13.08 9.50 9.13
N ILE A 81 13.52 8.37 8.56
CA ILE A 81 12.67 7.22 8.22
C ILE A 81 13.10 6.03 9.07
N ALA A 82 12.29 5.66 10.06
CA ALA A 82 12.56 4.52 10.94
C ALA A 82 11.81 3.28 10.45
N VAL A 83 12.54 2.29 9.92
CA VAL A 83 12.00 1.05 9.31
C VAL A 83 12.70 -0.21 9.82
N SER A 84 13.26 -0.17 11.02
CA SER A 84 13.85 -1.33 11.69
C SER A 84 12.81 -2.44 11.95
N ASN A 85 13.24 -3.61 12.40
CA ASN A 85 12.34 -4.74 12.63
C ASN A 85 11.45 -4.59 13.87
N LEU A 86 11.78 -3.68 14.79
CA LEU A 86 11.06 -3.44 16.03
C LEU A 86 10.27 -2.13 15.94
N ASP A 87 8.96 -2.21 16.12
CA ASP A 87 8.07 -1.05 16.04
C ASP A 87 8.39 -0.04 17.15
N GLU A 88 8.71 -0.50 18.36
CA GLU A 88 9.11 0.33 19.50
C GLU A 88 10.39 1.11 19.20
N THR A 89 11.39 0.49 18.59
CA THR A 89 12.62 1.16 18.16
C THR A 89 12.31 2.26 17.13
N ASN A 90 11.40 2.00 16.19
CA ASN A 90 11.00 2.98 15.18
C ASN A 90 10.29 4.18 15.81
N LEU A 91 9.42 3.94 16.80
CA LEU A 91 8.71 5.00 17.52
C LEU A 91 9.67 5.86 18.36
N VAL A 92 10.56 5.21 19.12
CA VAL A 92 11.56 5.90 19.96
C VAL A 92 12.55 6.67 19.09
N CYS A 93 13.01 6.10 17.98
CA CYS A 93 13.86 6.78 17.00
C CYS A 93 13.22 8.09 16.52
N CYS A 94 11.96 8.03 16.07
CA CYS A 94 11.25 9.21 15.58
C CYS A 94 11.05 10.26 16.68
N LEU A 95 10.74 9.84 17.92
CA LEU A 95 10.62 10.75 19.07
C LEU A 95 11.94 11.49 19.32
N ILE A 96 13.06 10.77 19.39
CA ILE A 96 14.39 11.36 19.63
C ILE A 96 14.76 12.28 18.47
N ALA A 97 14.63 11.83 17.22
CA ALA A 97 14.96 12.62 16.04
C ALA A 97 14.16 13.93 15.99
N LYS A 98 12.87 13.87 16.31
CA LYS A 98 12.01 15.07 16.37
C LYS A 98 12.44 16.04 17.47
N THR A 99 12.76 15.51 18.66
CA THR A 99 13.26 16.29 19.79
C THR A 99 14.62 16.95 19.47
N MET A 100 15.47 16.28 18.68
CA MET A 100 16.76 16.81 18.23
C MET A 100 16.66 17.89 17.15
N GLY A 101 15.52 18.00 16.45
CA GLY A 101 15.29 19.05 15.46
C GLY A 101 15.06 18.55 14.03
N ALA A 102 14.91 17.25 13.81
CA ALA A 102 14.55 16.72 12.49
C ALA A 102 13.21 17.32 12.02
N LYS A 103 13.17 17.79 10.76
CA LYS A 103 11.98 18.49 10.24
C LYS A 103 10.79 17.55 10.12
N HIS A 104 11.03 16.36 9.54
CA HIS A 104 10.01 15.35 9.32
C HIS A 104 10.45 13.98 9.80
N THR A 105 9.49 13.19 10.30
CA THR A 105 9.73 11.82 10.77
C THR A 105 8.67 10.86 10.27
N ILE A 106 9.10 9.68 9.85
CA ILE A 106 8.25 8.59 9.38
C ILE A 106 8.62 7.31 10.13
N ALA A 107 7.66 6.68 10.81
CA ALA A 107 7.86 5.41 11.49
C ALA A 107 7.09 4.27 10.81
N ARG A 108 7.75 3.12 10.63
CA ARG A 108 7.07 1.87 10.31
C ARG A 108 6.55 1.22 11.59
N VAL A 109 5.23 1.02 11.65
CA VAL A 109 4.55 0.37 12.79
C VAL A 109 3.61 -0.70 12.23
N ARG A 110 3.90 -1.97 12.50
CA ARG A 110 3.19 -3.12 11.92
C ARG A 110 2.29 -3.85 12.90
N ASN A 111 2.56 -3.70 14.21
CA ASN A 111 1.78 -4.38 15.24
C ASN A 111 0.34 -3.88 15.25
N PRO A 112 -0.65 -4.80 15.18
CA PRO A 112 -2.07 -4.45 15.23
C PRO A 112 -2.49 -3.70 16.50
N ASP A 113 -1.81 -3.93 17.61
CA ASP A 113 -2.11 -3.28 18.91
C ASP A 113 -1.95 -1.76 18.83
N TYR A 114 -0.97 -1.28 18.06
CA TYR A 114 -0.76 0.15 17.82
C TYR A 114 -1.74 0.77 16.82
N ARG A 115 -2.55 -0.04 16.10
CA ARG A 115 -3.48 0.46 15.09
C ARG A 115 -4.51 1.42 15.66
N ARG A 116 -5.06 1.12 16.85
CA ARG A 116 -6.09 1.94 17.51
C ARG A 116 -5.53 3.26 17.98
N ASP A 117 -4.28 3.25 18.41
CA ASP A 117 -3.61 4.37 19.03
C ASP A 117 -2.68 5.14 18.08
N ALA A 118 -2.62 4.74 16.80
CA ALA A 118 -1.72 5.35 15.82
C ALA A 118 -1.90 6.88 15.69
N ALA A 119 -3.14 7.36 15.75
CA ALA A 119 -3.43 8.80 15.71
C ALA A 119 -2.96 9.52 16.99
N LEU A 120 -3.12 8.88 18.15
CA LEU A 120 -2.62 9.38 19.44
C LEU A 120 -1.10 9.39 19.44
N LEU A 121 -0.47 8.26 19.11
CA LEU A 121 0.99 8.16 19.03
C LEU A 121 1.59 9.20 18.07
N LYS A 122 0.98 9.38 16.91
CA LYS A 122 1.40 10.40 15.95
C LYS A 122 1.37 11.80 16.57
N ARG A 123 0.29 12.15 17.27
CA ARG A 123 0.10 13.46 17.88
C ARG A 123 1.04 13.68 19.07
N GLU A 124 1.12 12.73 19.99
CA GLU A 124 1.91 12.87 21.22
C GLU A 124 3.43 12.80 20.96
N ILE A 125 3.86 11.99 20.00
CA ILE A 125 5.28 11.89 19.60
C ILE A 125 5.64 13.03 18.62
N GLY A 126 4.66 13.70 18.03
CA GLY A 126 4.90 14.73 17.02
C GLY A 126 5.39 14.17 15.67
N MET A 127 5.09 12.90 15.36
CA MET A 127 5.48 12.27 14.09
C MET A 127 4.64 12.79 12.94
N ASP A 128 5.25 12.96 11.78
CA ASP A 128 4.52 13.39 10.59
C ASP A 128 3.74 12.23 9.95
N MET A 129 4.30 11.02 9.93
CA MET A 129 3.67 9.85 9.30
C MET A 129 3.97 8.54 10.02
N VAL A 130 2.97 7.69 10.09
CA VAL A 130 3.09 6.28 10.49
C VAL A 130 2.67 5.41 9.31
N ILE A 131 3.54 4.50 8.89
CA ILE A 131 3.27 3.57 7.79
C ILE A 131 3.12 2.14 8.32
N ASN A 132 2.14 1.43 7.79
CA ASN A 132 1.94 0.00 8.05
C ASN A 132 1.84 -0.74 6.71
N PRO A 133 2.94 -1.31 6.20
CA PRO A 133 2.95 -1.98 4.90
C PRO A 133 2.08 -3.24 4.88
N ASP A 134 1.96 -3.95 6.01
CA ASP A 134 1.12 -5.15 6.11
C ASP A 134 -0.37 -4.79 5.95
N LEU A 135 -0.80 -3.68 6.57
CA LEU A 135 -2.15 -3.15 6.42
C LEU A 135 -2.39 -2.59 5.01
N ALA A 136 -1.40 -1.90 4.43
CA ALA A 136 -1.51 -1.38 3.07
C ALA A 136 -1.69 -2.52 2.06
N ALA A 137 -0.90 -3.59 2.17
CA ALA A 137 -1.03 -4.78 1.34
C ALA A 137 -2.40 -5.47 1.53
N ALA A 138 -2.87 -5.61 2.77
CA ALA A 138 -4.17 -6.20 3.04
C ALA A 138 -5.33 -5.38 2.42
N ARG A 139 -5.27 -4.06 2.50
CA ARG A 139 -6.26 -3.17 1.88
C ARG A 139 -6.25 -3.28 0.36
N GLU A 140 -5.06 -3.37 -0.23
CA GLU A 140 -4.93 -3.54 -1.67
C GLU A 140 -5.53 -4.86 -2.14
N ILE A 141 -5.24 -5.97 -1.45
CA ILE A 141 -5.84 -7.27 -1.73
C ILE A 141 -7.37 -7.20 -1.58
N ALA A 142 -7.89 -6.61 -0.50
CA ALA A 142 -9.33 -6.47 -0.28
C ALA A 142 -10.01 -5.64 -1.38
N ARG A 143 -9.31 -4.62 -1.90
CA ARG A 143 -9.78 -3.78 -3.02
C ARG A 143 -9.85 -4.59 -4.31
N ILE A 144 -8.80 -5.33 -4.67
CA ILE A 144 -8.79 -6.21 -5.85
C ILE A 144 -9.94 -7.23 -5.76
N LEU A 145 -10.14 -7.85 -4.60
CA LEU A 145 -11.25 -8.79 -4.36
C LEU A 145 -12.64 -8.14 -4.48
N SER A 146 -12.73 -6.81 -4.35
CA SER A 146 -13.98 -6.08 -4.51
C SER A 146 -14.38 -5.87 -5.96
N PHE A 147 -13.41 -5.95 -6.89
CA PHE A 147 -13.59 -5.75 -8.33
C PHE A 147 -12.87 -6.84 -9.14
N PRO A 148 -13.31 -8.10 -9.07
CA PRO A 148 -12.60 -9.23 -9.70
C PRO A 148 -12.48 -9.12 -11.23
N SER A 149 -13.34 -8.32 -11.87
CA SER A 149 -13.33 -8.10 -13.33
C SER A 149 -12.53 -6.86 -13.75
N ALA A 150 -11.99 -6.10 -12.80
CA ALA A 150 -11.14 -4.95 -13.09
C ALA A 150 -9.69 -5.40 -13.33
N SER A 151 -9.03 -4.77 -14.30
CA SER A 151 -7.60 -4.99 -14.57
C SER A 151 -6.70 -4.14 -13.66
N SER A 152 -7.23 -3.06 -13.10
CA SER A 152 -6.56 -2.20 -12.13
C SER A 152 -7.60 -1.52 -11.23
N VAL A 153 -7.21 -1.23 -9.98
CA VAL A 153 -8.05 -0.51 -9.01
C VAL A 153 -7.17 0.45 -8.23
N GLU A 154 -7.41 1.75 -8.37
CA GLU A 154 -6.65 2.81 -7.72
C GLU A 154 -7.54 3.64 -6.80
N PRO A 155 -7.16 3.84 -5.54
CA PRO A 155 -7.95 4.65 -4.60
C PRO A 155 -7.68 6.14 -4.74
N PHE A 156 -8.73 6.94 -4.63
CA PHE A 156 -8.66 8.40 -4.58
C PHE A 156 -9.37 8.94 -3.33
N ALA A 157 -9.03 10.19 -2.97
CA ALA A 157 -9.66 10.91 -1.86
C ALA A 157 -9.69 10.12 -0.53
N GLY A 158 -8.56 9.45 -0.21
CA GLY A 158 -8.45 8.63 1.01
C GLY A 158 -9.27 7.34 0.97
N GLY A 159 -9.54 6.79 -0.22
CA GLY A 159 -10.30 5.55 -0.41
C GLY A 159 -11.82 5.74 -0.41
N ARG A 160 -12.31 6.98 -0.53
CA ARG A 160 -13.75 7.28 -0.66
C ARG A 160 -14.29 7.00 -2.06
N ILE A 161 -13.44 7.13 -3.06
CA ILE A 161 -13.72 6.81 -4.46
C ILE A 161 -12.57 5.95 -5.00
N ASP A 162 -12.91 5.08 -5.94
CA ASP A 162 -11.94 4.24 -6.64
C ASP A 162 -11.96 4.57 -8.13
N MET A 163 -10.81 4.46 -8.79
CA MET A 163 -10.70 4.39 -10.23
C MET A 163 -10.44 2.94 -10.62
N ILE A 164 -11.29 2.37 -11.44
CA ILE A 164 -11.10 1.02 -11.96
C ILE A 164 -10.80 1.04 -13.45
N GLY A 165 -9.83 0.24 -13.88
CA GLY A 165 -9.56 -0.04 -15.29
C GLY A 165 -10.25 -1.33 -15.70
N ILE A 166 -10.98 -1.31 -16.78
CA ILE A 166 -11.60 -2.50 -17.36
C ILE A 166 -11.23 -2.63 -18.82
N GLN A 167 -10.94 -3.84 -19.26
CA GLN A 167 -10.72 -4.12 -20.68
C GLN A 167 -12.06 -4.44 -21.34
N VAL A 168 -12.38 -3.73 -22.44
CA VAL A 168 -13.61 -3.92 -23.21
C VAL A 168 -13.53 -5.24 -23.98
N THR A 169 -14.62 -5.99 -23.95
CA THR A 169 -14.80 -7.21 -24.70
C THR A 169 -16.11 -7.16 -25.49
N GLU A 170 -16.25 -7.94 -26.56
CA GLU A 170 -17.49 -8.04 -27.35
C GLU A 170 -18.72 -8.48 -26.53
N ARG A 171 -18.49 -9.09 -25.35
CA ARG A 171 -19.57 -9.53 -24.44
C ARG A 171 -20.15 -8.39 -23.60
N ASP A 172 -19.50 -7.23 -23.58
CA ASP A 172 -19.97 -6.09 -22.79
C ASP A 172 -21.13 -5.39 -23.50
N ARG A 173 -22.22 -5.12 -22.80
CA ARG A 173 -23.43 -4.50 -23.35
C ARG A 173 -23.23 -3.12 -23.97
N PHE A 174 -22.14 -2.45 -23.67
CA PHE A 174 -21.78 -1.14 -24.22
C PHE A 174 -20.79 -1.24 -25.38
N TYR A 175 -20.35 -2.44 -25.75
CA TYR A 175 -19.50 -2.66 -26.91
C TYR A 175 -20.19 -2.13 -28.18
N GLY A 176 -19.50 -1.29 -28.93
CA GLY A 176 -20.04 -0.68 -30.13
C GLY A 176 -21.14 0.36 -29.93
N VAL A 177 -21.47 0.73 -28.70
CA VAL A 177 -22.51 1.72 -28.37
C VAL A 177 -21.86 3.02 -27.90
N ALA A 178 -22.33 4.16 -28.41
CA ALA A 178 -21.81 5.45 -27.97
C ALA A 178 -22.08 5.70 -26.48
N LEU A 179 -21.13 6.31 -25.77
CA LEU A 179 -21.25 6.54 -24.35
C LEU A 179 -22.49 7.38 -23.96
N SER A 180 -22.92 8.30 -24.84
CA SER A 180 -24.15 9.09 -24.63
C SER A 180 -25.41 8.23 -24.63
N GLU A 181 -25.47 7.21 -25.46
CA GLU A 181 -26.60 6.26 -25.51
C GLU A 181 -26.55 5.33 -24.29
N PHE A 182 -25.36 4.84 -23.95
CA PHE A 182 -25.17 3.99 -22.79
C PHE A 182 -25.53 4.73 -21.49
N HIS A 183 -25.29 6.03 -21.42
CA HIS A 183 -25.66 6.85 -20.28
C HIS A 183 -27.16 6.84 -19.97
N ARG A 184 -28.02 6.70 -20.99
CA ARG A 184 -29.48 6.60 -20.82
C ARG A 184 -29.93 5.28 -20.17
N ILE A 185 -29.14 4.24 -20.26
CA ILE A 185 -29.47 2.90 -19.76
C ILE A 185 -29.01 2.72 -18.31
N ARG A 186 -28.10 3.56 -17.80
CA ARG A 186 -27.50 3.40 -16.48
C ARG A 186 -28.16 4.21 -15.41
N SER A 187 -28.28 3.62 -14.22
CA SER A 187 -28.65 4.30 -12.97
C SER A 187 -27.44 4.58 -12.06
N ALA A 188 -26.21 4.44 -12.57
CA ALA A 188 -24.99 4.55 -11.78
C ALA A 188 -24.29 5.91 -11.98
N GLU A 189 -23.89 6.54 -10.89
CA GLU A 189 -23.11 7.79 -10.89
C GLU A 189 -21.61 7.47 -11.02
N VAL A 190 -21.16 7.24 -12.25
CA VAL A 190 -19.78 6.88 -12.59
C VAL A 190 -19.29 7.76 -13.73
N LEU A 191 -18.09 8.31 -13.60
CA LEU A 191 -17.39 9.03 -14.66
C LEU A 191 -16.44 8.08 -15.40
N ILE A 192 -16.56 7.98 -16.72
CA ILE A 192 -15.53 7.37 -17.57
C ILE A 192 -14.54 8.50 -17.92
N CYS A 193 -13.39 8.50 -17.23
CA CYS A 193 -12.45 9.62 -17.30
C CYS A 193 -11.38 9.45 -18.38
N ALA A 194 -11.06 8.22 -18.77
CA ALA A 194 -10.09 7.95 -19.83
C ALA A 194 -10.39 6.63 -20.53
N ALA A 195 -9.94 6.52 -21.77
CA ALA A 195 -9.90 5.29 -22.55
C ALA A 195 -8.49 5.11 -23.12
N GLN A 196 -7.92 3.93 -23.02
CA GLN A 196 -6.67 3.57 -23.66
C GLN A 196 -6.95 2.62 -24.82
N ARG A 197 -6.49 3.00 -26.01
CA ARG A 197 -6.59 2.20 -27.25
C ARG A 197 -5.19 1.99 -27.81
N GLY A 198 -4.62 0.81 -27.61
CA GLY A 198 -3.21 0.58 -27.84
C GLY A 198 -2.36 1.50 -26.95
N ASP A 199 -1.50 2.32 -27.55
CA ASP A 199 -0.64 3.28 -26.84
C ASP A 199 -1.29 4.68 -26.70
N GLU A 200 -2.46 4.90 -27.32
CA GLU A 200 -3.15 6.18 -27.28
C GLU A 200 -4.03 6.29 -26.02
N CYS A 201 -3.92 7.41 -25.31
CA CYS A 201 -4.81 7.77 -24.20
C CYS A 201 -5.83 8.82 -24.69
N ILE A 202 -7.11 8.47 -24.65
CA ILE A 202 -8.22 9.27 -25.15
C ILE A 202 -9.06 9.74 -23.96
N ILE A 203 -9.42 11.02 -23.90
CA ILE A 203 -10.45 11.52 -23.00
C ILE A 203 -11.80 11.36 -23.71
N PRO A 204 -12.63 10.37 -23.32
CA PRO A 204 -13.83 10.04 -24.06
C PRO A 204 -14.93 11.10 -23.86
N ASN A 205 -15.58 11.47 -24.94
CA ASN A 205 -16.80 12.26 -24.91
C ASN A 205 -18.04 11.38 -25.18
N GLY A 206 -19.22 11.97 -25.23
CA GLY A 206 -20.47 11.23 -25.45
C GLY A 206 -20.54 10.42 -26.73
N ASN A 207 -19.78 10.80 -27.77
CA ASN A 207 -19.74 10.14 -29.07
C ASN A 207 -18.67 9.02 -29.12
N PHE A 208 -17.91 8.84 -28.07
CA PHE A 208 -16.90 7.77 -28.00
C PHE A 208 -17.59 6.41 -28.03
N VAL A 209 -17.16 5.56 -28.96
CA VAL A 209 -17.64 4.19 -29.11
C VAL A 209 -16.55 3.22 -28.67
N PRO A 210 -16.74 2.51 -27.54
CA PRO A 210 -15.81 1.49 -27.07
C PRO A 210 -15.68 0.34 -28.07
N ARG A 211 -14.42 -0.12 -28.25
CA ARG A 211 -14.05 -1.24 -29.13
C ARG A 211 -13.38 -2.34 -28.32
N GLU A 212 -13.33 -3.53 -28.90
CA GLU A 212 -12.60 -4.63 -28.28
C GLU A 212 -11.13 -4.25 -28.04
N GLY A 213 -10.62 -4.62 -26.87
CA GLY A 213 -9.26 -4.30 -26.46
C GLY A 213 -9.06 -2.92 -25.83
N ASP A 214 -10.02 -2.00 -25.96
CA ASP A 214 -9.95 -0.73 -25.25
C ASP A 214 -9.91 -0.97 -23.74
N LYS A 215 -9.12 -0.19 -23.02
CA LYS A 215 -9.15 -0.15 -21.57
C LYS A 215 -9.83 1.13 -21.10
N LEU A 216 -10.99 1.00 -20.46
CA LEU A 216 -11.75 2.13 -19.92
C LEU A 216 -11.41 2.34 -18.45
N TYR A 217 -11.15 3.58 -18.06
CA TYR A 217 -10.94 3.99 -16.69
C TYR A 217 -12.18 4.70 -16.18
N MET A 218 -12.75 4.17 -15.09
CA MET A 218 -14.00 4.63 -14.49
C MET A 218 -13.77 5.03 -13.06
N VAL A 219 -14.31 6.20 -12.67
CA VAL A 219 -14.20 6.76 -11.32
C VAL A 219 -15.59 6.85 -10.68
N GLY A 220 -15.68 6.42 -9.45
CA GLY A 220 -16.92 6.46 -8.66
C GLY A 220 -16.76 5.87 -7.27
N THR A 221 -17.85 5.88 -6.50
CA THR A 221 -17.88 5.12 -5.24
C THR A 221 -17.91 3.62 -5.54
N LYS A 222 -17.46 2.81 -4.59
CA LYS A 222 -17.47 1.33 -4.72
C LYS A 222 -18.85 0.80 -5.14
N SER A 223 -19.94 1.31 -4.55
CA SER A 223 -21.30 0.90 -4.87
C SER A 223 -21.70 1.26 -6.30
N GLU A 224 -21.37 2.47 -6.76
CA GLU A 224 -21.71 2.94 -8.09
C GLU A 224 -20.91 2.20 -9.18
N LEU A 225 -19.62 1.98 -8.93
CA LEU A 225 -18.79 1.16 -9.84
C LEU A 225 -19.33 -0.26 -9.96
N GLN A 226 -19.78 -0.88 -8.85
CA GLN A 226 -20.39 -2.20 -8.88
C GLN A 226 -21.74 -2.23 -9.64
N LYS A 227 -22.56 -1.17 -9.51
CA LYS A 227 -23.81 -1.01 -10.30
C LYS A 227 -23.46 -0.89 -11.79
N MET A 228 -22.43 -0.07 -12.12
CA MET A 228 -21.99 0.11 -13.49
C MET A 228 -21.54 -1.21 -14.12
N LEU A 229 -20.67 -1.97 -13.44
CA LEU A 229 -20.19 -3.26 -13.94
C LEU A 229 -21.33 -4.25 -14.19
N ARG A 230 -22.37 -4.26 -13.34
CA ARG A 230 -23.58 -5.07 -13.57
C ARG A 230 -24.36 -4.59 -14.79
N ALA A 231 -24.54 -3.28 -14.96
CA ALA A 231 -25.20 -2.71 -16.15
C ALA A 231 -24.47 -3.04 -17.45
N MET A 232 -23.14 -3.15 -17.40
CA MET A 232 -22.29 -3.60 -18.51
C MET A 232 -22.45 -5.09 -18.86
N GLY A 233 -23.23 -5.83 -18.07
CA GLY A 233 -23.40 -7.28 -18.23
C GLY A 233 -22.31 -8.12 -17.59
N ARG A 234 -21.38 -7.49 -16.86
CA ARG A 234 -20.35 -8.19 -16.11
C ARG A 234 -20.95 -8.71 -14.83
N THR A 235 -21.21 -10.01 -14.79
CA THR A 235 -21.66 -10.69 -13.58
C THR A 235 -20.49 -10.69 -12.60
N GLN A 236 -20.50 -9.75 -11.67
CA GLN A 236 -19.58 -9.81 -10.54
C GLN A 236 -20.00 -11.01 -9.67
N GLN A 237 -19.33 -12.13 -9.85
CA GLN A 237 -19.36 -13.14 -8.81
C GLN A 237 -18.68 -12.54 -7.59
N ARG A 238 -19.51 -12.04 -6.66
CA ARG A 238 -19.01 -11.56 -5.38
C ARG A 238 -18.18 -12.67 -4.75
N VAL A 239 -16.95 -12.36 -4.41
CA VAL A 239 -16.09 -13.29 -3.66
C VAL A 239 -16.78 -13.58 -2.32
N LYS A 240 -17.30 -14.78 -2.17
CA LYS A 240 -18.04 -15.21 -0.96
C LYS A 240 -17.13 -15.77 0.10
N THR A 241 -16.05 -16.43 -0.34
CA THR A 241 -15.09 -17.11 0.54
C THR A 241 -13.68 -16.86 0.06
N VAL A 242 -12.77 -16.58 0.98
CA VAL A 242 -11.34 -16.42 0.73
C VAL A 242 -10.59 -17.39 1.63
N SER A 243 -9.70 -18.19 1.04
CA SER A 243 -8.82 -19.08 1.78
C SER A 243 -7.41 -18.47 1.80
N LEU A 244 -6.84 -18.32 2.99
CA LEU A 244 -5.51 -17.75 3.23
C LEU A 244 -4.58 -18.85 3.71
N LEU A 245 -3.46 -19.04 3.02
CA LEU A 245 -2.42 -19.97 3.43
C LEU A 245 -1.37 -19.23 4.27
N GLY A 246 -1.33 -19.54 5.56
CA GLY A 246 -0.48 -18.92 6.56
C GLY A 246 -1.14 -17.73 7.28
N GLY A 247 -1.06 -17.74 8.61
CA GLY A 247 -1.59 -16.72 9.50
C GLY A 247 -0.66 -15.52 9.69
N SER A 248 -0.21 -14.87 8.60
CA SER A 248 0.65 -13.68 8.68
C SER A 248 -0.10 -12.45 9.19
N ARG A 249 0.61 -11.37 9.52
CA ARG A 249 -0.02 -10.08 9.84
C ARG A 249 -0.89 -9.56 8.70
N ILE A 250 -0.46 -9.76 7.45
CA ILE A 250 -1.29 -9.41 6.28
C ILE A 250 -2.59 -10.21 6.30
N ALA A 251 -2.55 -11.51 6.62
CA ALA A 251 -3.75 -12.33 6.72
C ALA A 251 -4.71 -11.83 7.83
N MET A 252 -4.18 -11.40 8.98
CA MET A 252 -4.98 -10.79 10.04
C MET A 252 -5.65 -9.49 9.59
N TYR A 253 -4.88 -8.57 9.02
CA TYR A 253 -5.42 -7.31 8.51
C TYR A 253 -6.45 -7.54 7.39
N LEU A 254 -6.17 -8.46 6.47
CA LEU A 254 -7.08 -8.81 5.38
C LEU A 254 -8.39 -9.40 5.91
N THR A 255 -8.34 -10.23 6.95
CA THR A 255 -9.54 -10.78 7.59
C THR A 255 -10.41 -9.66 8.15
N TRP A 256 -9.85 -8.67 8.84
CA TRP A 256 -10.62 -7.53 9.34
C TRP A 256 -11.20 -6.66 8.21
N GLU A 257 -10.44 -6.40 7.14
CA GLU A 257 -10.93 -5.63 5.99
C GLU A 257 -12.07 -6.38 5.26
N LEU A 258 -11.99 -7.70 5.15
CA LEU A 258 -13.01 -8.53 4.49
C LEU A 258 -14.24 -8.77 5.35
N ALA A 259 -14.14 -8.72 6.68
CA ALA A 259 -15.27 -8.86 7.60
C ALA A 259 -16.34 -7.77 7.35
N VAL A 260 -15.91 -6.55 7.01
CA VAL A 260 -16.82 -5.43 6.68
C VAL A 260 -17.65 -5.73 5.42
N SER A 261 -17.13 -6.54 4.50
CA SER A 261 -17.81 -6.89 3.23
C SER A 261 -18.61 -8.20 3.30
N ASN A 262 -18.77 -8.78 4.50
CA ASN A 262 -19.45 -10.07 4.72
C ASN A 262 -18.88 -11.21 3.83
N THR A 263 -17.56 -11.20 3.62
CA THR A 263 -16.81 -12.27 2.95
C THR A 263 -16.31 -13.25 3.99
N LYS A 264 -16.59 -14.54 3.82
CA LYS A 264 -16.09 -15.59 4.71
C LYS A 264 -14.59 -15.77 4.49
N VAL A 265 -13.82 -15.75 5.57
CA VAL A 265 -12.37 -15.98 5.51
C VAL A 265 -12.05 -17.29 6.22
N CYS A 266 -11.23 -18.10 5.57
CA CYS A 266 -10.67 -19.32 6.10
C CYS A 266 -9.14 -19.17 6.12
N ILE A 267 -8.49 -19.35 7.28
CA ILE A 267 -7.05 -19.33 7.39
C ILE A 267 -6.55 -20.75 7.67
N VAL A 268 -5.59 -21.21 6.87
CA VAL A 268 -4.88 -22.47 7.07
C VAL A 268 -3.48 -22.13 7.59
N GLU A 269 -3.20 -22.51 8.85
CA GLU A 269 -1.91 -22.27 9.49
C GLU A 269 -1.32 -23.59 10.00
N GLN A 270 -0.02 -23.79 9.78
CA GLN A 270 0.66 -25.02 10.16
C GLN A 270 0.91 -25.09 11.67
N LYS A 271 1.24 -23.96 12.31
CA LYS A 271 1.58 -23.90 13.73
C LYS A 271 0.32 -23.80 14.58
N HIS A 272 0.06 -24.85 15.39
CA HIS A 272 -1.13 -24.94 16.25
C HIS A 272 -1.27 -23.75 17.21
N ASP A 273 -0.19 -23.38 17.91
CA ASP A 273 -0.21 -22.26 18.87
C ASP A 273 -0.61 -20.95 18.19
N LYS A 274 -0.14 -20.74 16.96
CA LYS A 274 -0.48 -19.56 16.19
C LYS A 274 -1.95 -19.59 15.73
N CYS A 275 -2.50 -20.77 15.43
CA CYS A 275 -3.93 -20.92 15.19
C CYS A 275 -4.77 -20.51 16.39
N LEU A 276 -4.38 -20.92 17.61
CA LEU A 276 -5.09 -20.53 18.84
C LEU A 276 -5.05 -19.02 19.06
N GLN A 277 -3.87 -18.39 18.84
CA GLN A 277 -3.74 -16.93 18.94
C GLN A 277 -4.63 -16.21 17.92
N LEU A 278 -4.67 -16.68 16.67
CA LEU A 278 -5.50 -16.09 15.62
C LEU A 278 -6.99 -16.28 15.92
N ALA A 279 -7.40 -17.45 16.45
CA ALA A 279 -8.78 -17.74 16.82
C ALA A 279 -9.32 -16.78 17.91
N ALA A 280 -8.46 -16.38 18.83
CA ALA A 280 -8.83 -15.43 19.88
C ALA A 280 -9.00 -13.99 19.36
N GLN A 281 -8.40 -13.65 18.24
CA GLN A 281 -8.34 -12.28 17.72
C GLN A 281 -9.22 -12.03 16.49
N LEU A 282 -9.60 -13.09 15.75
CA LEU A 282 -10.24 -12.95 14.45
C LEU A 282 -11.63 -13.60 14.41
N PRO A 283 -12.64 -12.93 13.84
CA PRO A 283 -13.95 -13.50 13.57
C PRO A 283 -13.93 -14.36 12.29
N CYS A 284 -13.08 -15.39 12.23
CA CYS A 284 -12.94 -16.22 11.03
C CYS A 284 -12.89 -17.70 11.35
N LEU A 285 -13.10 -18.53 10.32
CA LEU A 285 -12.89 -19.97 10.40
C LEU A 285 -11.39 -20.28 10.30
N LEU A 286 -10.87 -20.97 11.29
CA LEU A 286 -9.47 -21.40 11.35
C LEU A 286 -9.41 -22.91 11.16
N TYR A 287 -8.50 -23.35 10.29
CA TYR A 287 -8.18 -24.75 10.14
C TYR A 287 -6.68 -24.96 10.43
N THR A 288 -6.38 -25.85 11.36
CA THR A 288 -5.05 -26.42 11.48
C THR A 288 -4.91 -27.46 10.39
N SER A 289 -3.92 -27.32 9.51
CA SER A 289 -3.53 -28.41 8.64
C SER A 289 -2.48 -29.25 9.38
N PRO A 290 -2.76 -30.52 9.73
CA PRO A 290 -1.71 -31.42 10.15
C PRO A 290 -0.70 -31.54 9.00
N SER A 291 0.58 -31.39 9.31
CA SER A 291 1.64 -31.59 8.32
C SER A 291 1.52 -33.00 7.74
N PRO A 292 1.70 -33.21 6.43
CA PRO A 292 1.78 -34.55 5.86
C PRO A 292 2.89 -35.42 6.48
N ARG A 293 3.80 -34.83 7.27
CA ARG A 293 4.87 -35.51 8.00
C ARG A 293 4.48 -36.00 9.39
N ASP A 294 3.29 -35.65 9.86
CA ASP A 294 2.79 -36.06 11.19
C ASP A 294 1.83 -37.26 11.08
N ARG A 295 1.86 -37.99 9.95
CA ARG A 295 1.21 -39.29 9.72
C ARG A 295 2.19 -40.40 9.62
#